data_82a1043323c6ed9e440662bf7d71d670
#
_entry.id   82a1043323c6ed9e440662bf7d71d670
#
_cell.length_a   1.000
_cell.length_b   1.000
_cell.length_c   1.000
_cell.angle_alpha   90.00
_cell.angle_beta   90.00
_cell.angle_gamma   90.00
#
_symmetry.space_group_name_H-M   'P 1'
#
loop_
_entity.id
_entity.type
_entity.pdbx_description
1 polymer ?
#
loop_
_entity_poly.entity_id
_entity_poly.type
_entity_poly.pdbx_seq_one_letter_code
_entity_poly.pdbx_strand_id
1 'polypeptide(L)'
;MKLFKLTALSALLMITLSGCSLNSESPEQLIKEKPVYSEASLKLYKQIEKILPSLNSSLLLPRNSSEVAKINEVDLNKDGEKELVVFEKKEDVNENKTEVGFMVLKKDKNGEYQEEGNVLEGGETIEYANFYDLDKDNHLEIILLIKKQD
;
A
#
# COMPACT_ATOMS: atom_id res chain seq x y z
N MET A 1 -19.77 -63.96 -23.58
CA MET A 1 -20.00 -62.53 -23.89
C MET A 1 -20.56 -61.69 -22.73
N LYS A 2 -21.32 -62.23 -21.79
CA LYS A 2 -21.86 -61.46 -20.66
C LYS A 2 -20.82 -61.15 -19.59
N LEU A 3 -19.86 -62.04 -19.31
CA LEU A 3 -18.79 -61.83 -18.32
C LEU A 3 -17.82 -60.68 -18.67
N PHE A 4 -17.51 -60.56 -19.97
CA PHE A 4 -16.60 -59.54 -20.49
C PHE A 4 -17.20 -58.12 -20.38
N LYS A 5 -18.51 -57.98 -20.46
CA LYS A 5 -19.22 -56.69 -20.30
C LYS A 5 -19.27 -56.25 -18.82
N LEU A 6 -19.31 -57.20 -17.88
CA LEU A 6 -19.34 -56.90 -16.44
C LEU A 6 -17.98 -56.43 -15.95
N THR A 7 -16.88 -57.01 -16.44
CA THR A 7 -15.52 -56.58 -16.08
C THR A 7 -15.15 -55.23 -16.64
N ALA A 8 -15.60 -54.90 -17.85
CA ALA A 8 -15.38 -53.58 -18.47
C ALA A 8 -16.15 -52.47 -17.72
N LEU A 9 -17.35 -52.75 -17.24
CA LEU A 9 -18.14 -51.79 -16.48
C LEU A 9 -17.53 -51.53 -15.10
N SER A 10 -16.94 -52.56 -14.42
CA SER A 10 -16.24 -52.42 -13.16
C SER A 10 -14.96 -51.62 -13.27
N ALA A 11 -14.20 -51.79 -14.37
CA ALA A 11 -12.97 -51.01 -14.62
C ALA A 11 -13.26 -49.52 -14.87
N LEU A 12 -14.39 -49.22 -15.57
CA LEU A 12 -14.79 -47.84 -15.85
C LEU A 12 -15.22 -47.09 -14.56
N LEU A 13 -15.83 -47.80 -13.60
CA LEU A 13 -16.26 -47.20 -12.33
C LEU A 13 -15.10 -46.88 -11.39
N MET A 14 -13.97 -47.58 -11.51
CA MET A 14 -12.77 -47.31 -10.69
C MET A 14 -11.98 -46.06 -11.15
N ILE A 15 -12.12 -45.67 -12.43
CA ILE A 15 -11.42 -44.51 -12.96
C ILE A 15 -12.05 -43.17 -12.49
N THR A 16 -13.35 -43.21 -12.15
CA THR A 16 -14.07 -42.00 -11.69
C THR A 16 -13.85 -41.66 -10.22
N LEU A 17 -13.19 -42.53 -9.44
CA LEU A 17 -12.89 -42.37 -8.04
C LEU A 17 -11.47 -41.85 -7.77
N SER A 18 -10.66 -41.63 -8.82
CA SER A 18 -9.43 -40.85 -8.67
C SER A 18 -9.81 -39.37 -8.50
N GLY A 19 -10.36 -39.08 -7.34
CA GLY A 19 -10.63 -37.72 -6.90
C GLY A 19 -9.37 -36.88 -7.05
N CYS A 20 -9.50 -35.73 -7.66
CA CYS A 20 -8.49 -34.68 -7.63
C CYS A 20 -7.95 -34.59 -6.20
N SER A 21 -6.68 -34.90 -6.00
CA SER A 21 -5.99 -34.43 -4.84
C SER A 21 -5.96 -32.91 -4.96
N LEU A 22 -6.96 -32.26 -4.37
CA LEU A 22 -6.87 -30.85 -4.04
C LEU A 22 -5.63 -30.78 -3.11
N ASN A 23 -4.51 -30.35 -3.68
CA ASN A 23 -3.42 -29.80 -2.87
C ASN A 23 -4.01 -28.54 -2.22
N SER A 24 -4.77 -28.76 -1.15
CA SER A 24 -5.10 -27.66 -0.26
C SER A 24 -3.80 -27.33 0.45
N GLU A 25 -3.14 -26.29 -0.04
CA GLU A 25 -2.09 -25.66 0.74
C GLU A 25 -2.65 -25.41 2.15
N SER A 26 -1.88 -25.77 3.17
CA SER A 26 -2.34 -25.56 4.55
C SER A 26 -2.58 -24.07 4.77
N PRO A 27 -3.53 -23.66 5.63
CA PRO A 27 -3.76 -22.25 5.93
C PRO A 27 -2.49 -21.51 6.34
N GLU A 28 -1.52 -22.21 6.92
CA GLU A 28 -0.22 -21.64 7.29
C GLU A 28 0.63 -21.27 6.06
N GLN A 29 0.50 -21.99 4.94
CA GLN A 29 1.21 -21.68 3.68
C GLN A 29 0.58 -20.48 2.94
N LEU A 30 -0.69 -20.15 3.25
CA LEU A 30 -1.36 -18.97 2.72
C LEU A 30 -1.02 -17.70 3.51
N ILE A 31 -0.48 -17.85 4.72
CA ILE A 31 0.05 -16.72 5.49
C ILE A 31 1.40 -16.38 4.85
N LYS A 32 1.38 -15.43 3.92
CA LYS A 32 2.62 -14.86 3.38
C LYS A 32 3.49 -14.44 4.57
N GLU A 33 4.74 -14.87 4.57
CA GLU A 33 5.72 -14.43 5.55
C GLU A 33 5.63 -12.90 5.68
N LYS A 34 5.67 -12.41 6.93
CA LYS A 34 5.67 -10.96 7.16
C LYS A 34 6.77 -10.36 6.30
N PRO A 35 6.50 -9.29 5.56
CA PRO A 35 7.52 -8.67 4.73
C PRO A 35 8.73 -8.35 5.60
N VAL A 36 9.89 -8.93 5.24
CA VAL A 36 11.15 -8.62 5.90
C VAL A 36 11.59 -7.26 5.37
N TYR A 37 11.36 -6.22 6.18
CA TYR A 37 11.85 -4.89 5.86
C TYR A 37 13.36 -4.85 5.97
N SER A 38 14.03 -4.21 5.03
CA SER A 38 15.46 -3.94 5.14
C SER A 38 15.72 -3.03 6.35
N GLU A 39 16.94 -3.08 6.92
CA GLU A 39 17.31 -2.17 8.02
C GLU A 39 17.14 -0.69 7.62
N ALA A 40 17.43 -0.36 6.35
CA ALA A 40 17.22 0.98 5.81
C ALA A 40 15.74 1.38 5.84
N SER A 41 14.84 0.48 5.41
CA SER A 41 13.39 0.72 5.45
C SER A 41 12.90 0.90 6.88
N LEU A 42 13.36 0.07 7.83
CA LEU A 42 12.98 0.20 9.24
C LEU A 42 13.47 1.51 9.85
N LYS A 43 14.70 1.95 9.49
CA LYS A 43 15.24 3.25 9.94
C LYS A 43 14.40 4.40 9.40
N LEU A 44 14.05 4.36 8.12
CA LEU A 44 13.19 5.35 7.47
C LEU A 44 11.82 5.45 8.15
N TYR A 45 11.14 4.31 8.35
CA TYR A 45 9.84 4.28 9.06
C TYR A 45 9.93 4.92 10.44
N LYS A 46 10.97 4.60 11.24
CA LYS A 46 11.19 5.17 12.57
C LYS A 46 11.45 6.69 12.53
N GLN A 47 12.09 7.21 11.50
CA GLN A 47 12.27 8.65 11.34
C GLN A 47 10.94 9.33 11.03
N ILE A 48 10.14 8.76 10.12
CA ILE A 48 8.82 9.29 9.75
C ILE A 48 7.86 9.25 10.94
N GLU A 49 7.82 8.16 11.71
CA GLU A 49 6.99 8.05 12.92
C GLU A 49 7.26 9.15 13.95
N LYS A 50 8.49 9.67 14.03
CA LYS A 50 8.83 10.77 14.93
C LYS A 50 8.37 12.14 14.42
N ILE A 51 8.19 12.25 13.10
CA ILE A 51 7.79 13.50 12.43
C ILE A 51 6.26 13.58 12.39
N LEU A 52 5.55 12.43 12.28
CA LEU A 52 4.10 12.40 12.28
C LEU A 52 3.52 13.12 13.50
N PRO A 53 2.67 14.14 13.31
CA PRO A 53 2.40 15.19 14.31
C PRO A 53 1.57 14.74 15.51
N SER A 54 1.06 13.52 15.58
CA SER A 54 0.26 13.06 16.71
C SER A 54 0.14 11.55 16.84
N LEU A 55 -0.21 11.09 18.05
CA LEU A 55 -0.58 9.70 18.35
C LEU A 55 -1.76 9.18 17.50
N ASN A 56 -2.53 10.09 16.89
CA ASN A 56 -3.70 9.80 16.08
C ASN A 56 -3.43 9.85 14.57
N SER A 57 -2.17 10.05 14.17
CA SER A 57 -1.76 10.02 12.76
C SER A 57 -1.21 8.64 12.39
N SER A 58 -1.54 8.18 11.20
CA SER A 58 -1.09 6.90 10.66
C SER A 58 -0.75 7.02 9.18
N LEU A 59 0.17 6.17 8.71
CA LEU A 59 0.49 6.09 7.29
C LEU A 59 -0.70 5.51 6.51
N LEU A 60 -1.13 6.22 5.48
CA LEU A 60 -2.21 5.83 4.59
C LEU A 60 -1.65 5.26 3.28
N LEU A 61 -2.22 4.14 2.80
CA LEU A 61 -1.96 3.63 1.47
C LEU A 61 -3.11 4.07 0.55
N PRO A 62 -2.85 4.88 -0.48
CA PRO A 62 -3.86 5.21 -1.48
C PRO A 62 -4.44 3.96 -2.16
N ARG A 63 -5.68 4.01 -2.64
CA ARG A 63 -6.33 2.85 -3.26
C ARG A 63 -5.70 2.42 -4.58
N ASN A 64 -5.09 3.33 -5.33
CA ASN A 64 -4.29 3.02 -6.51
C ASN A 64 -2.86 2.56 -6.16
N SER A 65 -2.72 1.70 -5.16
CA SER A 65 -1.43 1.25 -4.59
C SER A 65 -0.50 0.49 -5.55
N SER A 66 -0.94 0.23 -6.77
CA SER A 66 -0.07 -0.27 -7.85
C SER A 66 0.87 0.81 -8.42
N GLU A 67 0.53 2.09 -8.24
CA GLU A 67 1.26 3.23 -8.79
C GLU A 67 2.03 4.00 -7.71
N VAL A 68 1.47 4.05 -6.50
CA VAL A 68 2.05 4.78 -5.37
C VAL A 68 2.09 3.94 -4.11
N ALA A 69 3.04 4.22 -3.23
CA ALA A 69 3.19 3.59 -1.92
C ALA A 69 2.75 4.55 -0.80
N LYS A 70 2.78 4.09 0.46
CA LYS A 70 2.58 4.97 1.62
C LYS A 70 3.64 6.07 1.73
N ILE A 71 4.87 5.75 1.29
CA ILE A 71 6.04 6.61 1.29
C ILE A 71 6.64 6.52 -0.11
N ASN A 72 6.81 7.65 -0.77
CA ASN A 72 7.30 7.74 -2.13
C ASN A 72 8.54 8.63 -2.17
N GLU A 73 9.61 8.15 -2.81
CA GLU A 73 10.80 8.96 -3.09
C GLU A 73 10.63 9.61 -4.46
N VAL A 74 10.41 10.91 -4.49
CA VAL A 74 10.10 11.67 -5.71
C VAL A 74 10.95 12.93 -5.74
N ASP A 75 11.58 13.21 -6.87
CA ASP A 75 12.26 14.48 -7.14
C ASP A 75 11.20 15.48 -7.66
N LEU A 76 10.57 16.21 -6.72
CA LEU A 76 9.43 17.07 -7.02
C LEU A 76 9.83 18.30 -7.83
N ASN A 77 11.01 18.84 -7.59
CA ASN A 77 11.49 20.09 -8.21
C ASN A 77 12.54 19.85 -9.30
N LYS A 78 12.88 18.57 -9.57
CA LYS A 78 13.87 18.12 -10.55
C LYS A 78 15.28 18.72 -10.32
N ASP A 79 15.64 18.93 -9.06
CA ASP A 79 17.00 19.37 -8.66
C ASP A 79 18.01 18.22 -8.54
N GLY A 80 17.53 16.97 -8.66
CA GLY A 80 18.32 15.74 -8.54
C GLY A 80 18.33 15.17 -7.12
N GLU A 81 17.78 15.86 -6.13
CA GLU A 81 17.54 15.36 -4.79
C GLU A 81 16.09 14.91 -4.68
N LYS A 82 15.83 13.79 -4.00
CA LYS A 82 14.48 13.29 -3.83
C LYS A 82 13.91 13.67 -2.48
N GLU A 83 12.71 14.22 -2.51
CA GLU A 83 11.87 14.38 -1.36
C GLU A 83 11.15 13.06 -1.03
N LEU A 84 10.67 12.92 0.21
CA LEU A 84 9.71 11.89 0.57
C LEU A 84 8.31 12.49 0.60
N VAL A 85 7.42 11.92 -0.18
CA VAL A 85 5.98 12.20 -0.07
C VAL A 85 5.35 11.05 0.72
N VAL A 86 4.83 11.40 1.89
CA VAL A 86 4.24 10.47 2.86
C VAL A 86 2.75 10.70 2.91
N PHE A 87 1.96 9.70 2.55
CA PHE A 87 0.51 9.80 2.70
C PHE A 87 0.09 9.43 4.11
N GLU A 88 -0.76 10.26 4.70
CA GLU A 88 -1.19 10.12 6.08
C GLU A 88 -2.71 10.25 6.26
N LYS A 89 -3.17 9.66 7.36
CA LYS A 89 -4.52 9.77 7.89
C LYS A 89 -4.42 10.22 9.34
N LYS A 90 -5.21 11.22 9.71
CA LYS A 90 -5.35 11.72 11.07
C LYS A 90 -6.79 11.56 11.52
N GLU A 91 -6.98 11.01 12.72
CA GLU A 91 -8.30 10.81 13.31
C GLU A 91 -8.42 11.62 14.59
N ASP A 92 -9.38 12.53 14.64
CA ASP A 92 -9.76 13.21 15.87
C ASP A 92 -11.02 12.55 16.45
N VAL A 93 -10.80 11.70 17.47
CA VAL A 93 -11.88 10.94 18.12
C VAL A 93 -12.85 11.86 18.87
N ASN A 94 -12.39 13.01 19.37
CA ASN A 94 -13.24 13.92 20.12
C ASN A 94 -14.19 14.71 19.22
N GLU A 95 -13.70 15.09 18.03
CA GLU A 95 -14.47 15.83 17.04
C GLU A 95 -15.18 14.91 16.02
N ASN A 96 -14.97 13.60 16.10
CA ASN A 96 -15.40 12.62 15.10
C ASN A 96 -15.00 13.04 13.67
N LYS A 97 -13.78 13.54 13.54
CA LYS A 97 -13.25 14.10 12.30
C LYS A 97 -12.10 13.22 11.80
N THR A 98 -12.13 12.91 10.53
CA THR A 98 -11.05 12.24 9.82
C THR A 98 -10.51 13.16 8.74
N GLU A 99 -9.19 13.29 8.69
CA GLU A 99 -8.47 14.03 7.68
C GLU A 99 -7.47 13.09 6.99
N VAL A 100 -7.30 13.25 5.70
CA VAL A 100 -6.35 12.49 4.89
C VAL A 100 -5.56 13.44 3.99
N GLY A 101 -4.33 13.10 3.68
CA GLY A 101 -3.50 13.94 2.85
C GLY A 101 -2.07 13.45 2.75
N PHE A 102 -1.14 14.37 2.65
CA PHE A 102 0.28 14.05 2.52
C PHE A 102 1.16 15.07 3.25
N MET A 103 2.35 14.59 3.57
CA MET A 103 3.46 15.39 4.09
C MET A 103 4.64 15.26 3.11
N VAL A 104 5.33 16.36 2.86
CA VAL A 104 6.59 16.40 2.12
C VAL A 104 7.74 16.54 3.10
N LEU A 105 8.70 15.64 3.01
CA LEU A 105 9.89 15.64 3.85
C LEU A 105 11.13 15.79 2.98
N LYS A 106 12.02 16.70 3.37
CA LYS A 106 13.32 16.91 2.72
C LYS A 106 14.47 16.58 3.69
N LYS A 107 15.58 16.08 3.16
CA LYS A 107 16.77 15.85 3.96
C LYS A 107 17.46 17.18 4.30
N ASP A 108 17.81 17.32 5.56
CA ASP A 108 18.69 18.40 6.00
C ASP A 108 20.17 18.05 5.68
N LYS A 109 21.08 18.97 6.03
CA LYS A 109 22.54 18.82 5.84
C LYS A 109 23.15 17.64 6.60
N ASN A 110 22.45 17.12 7.60
CA ASN A 110 22.87 15.96 8.40
C ASN A 110 22.32 14.66 7.86
N GLY A 111 21.47 14.73 6.82
CA GLY A 111 20.78 13.58 6.21
C GLY A 111 19.55 13.13 7.00
N GLU A 112 19.04 13.98 7.91
CA GLU A 112 17.79 13.74 8.63
C GLU A 112 16.63 14.39 7.90
N TYR A 113 15.46 13.71 7.89
CA TYR A 113 14.28 14.24 7.25
C TYR A 113 13.60 15.30 8.12
N GLN A 114 13.22 16.39 7.51
CA GLN A 114 12.48 17.51 8.09
C GLN A 114 11.21 17.75 7.27
N GLU A 115 10.13 18.15 7.92
CA GLU A 115 8.90 18.54 7.26
C GLU A 115 9.11 19.84 6.47
N GLU A 116 8.81 19.83 5.18
CA GLU A 116 8.82 20.98 4.29
C GLU A 116 7.40 21.50 4.05
N GLY A 117 6.42 20.61 4.03
CA GLY A 117 5.01 20.95 3.88
C GLY A 117 4.09 19.81 4.25
N ASN A 118 2.85 20.18 4.62
CA ASN A 118 1.79 19.24 4.95
C ASN A 118 0.46 19.76 4.46
N VAL A 119 -0.35 18.88 3.88
CA VAL A 119 -1.71 19.16 3.43
C VAL A 119 -2.63 18.05 3.92
N LEU A 120 -3.61 18.41 4.76
CA LEU A 120 -4.65 17.52 5.25
C LEU A 120 -6.03 18.08 4.89
N GLU A 121 -6.90 17.24 4.39
CA GLU A 121 -8.27 17.55 4.02
C GLU A 121 -9.25 16.56 4.64
N GLY A 122 -10.44 17.05 5.01
CA GLY A 122 -11.49 16.19 5.54
C GLY A 122 -11.89 15.11 4.56
N GLY A 123 -11.82 13.83 4.99
CA GLY A 123 -12.13 12.69 4.15
C GLY A 123 -11.77 11.37 4.81
N GLU A 124 -12.25 10.26 4.24
CA GLU A 124 -12.04 8.91 4.77
C GLU A 124 -10.77 8.25 4.22
N THR A 125 -10.48 8.46 2.94
CA THR A 125 -9.39 7.79 2.24
C THR A 125 -8.98 8.55 0.98
N ILE A 126 -7.78 8.26 0.49
CA ILE A 126 -7.28 8.71 -0.81
C ILE A 126 -7.61 7.62 -1.83
N GLU A 127 -8.53 7.93 -2.76
CA GLU A 127 -8.93 7.03 -3.85
C GLU A 127 -7.85 6.94 -4.93
N TYR A 128 -7.20 8.08 -5.20
CA TYR A 128 -6.15 8.18 -6.20
C TYR A 128 -5.10 9.19 -5.75
N ALA A 129 -3.83 8.86 -5.98
CA ALA A 129 -2.70 9.77 -5.80
C ALA A 129 -1.72 9.58 -6.95
N ASN A 130 -1.13 10.68 -7.44
CA ASN A 130 -0.05 10.60 -8.41
C ASN A 130 0.76 11.90 -8.45
N PHE A 131 1.84 11.90 -9.23
CA PHE A 131 2.78 13.00 -9.39
C PHE A 131 2.86 13.38 -10.87
N TYR A 132 2.43 14.59 -11.25
CA TYR A 132 2.43 15.05 -12.63
C TYR A 132 2.94 16.48 -12.72
N ASP A 133 3.68 16.77 -13.77
CA ASP A 133 4.03 18.12 -14.19
C ASP A 133 2.87 18.65 -15.08
N LEU A 134 1.88 19.30 -14.45
CA LEU A 134 0.64 19.71 -15.10
C LEU A 134 0.81 20.96 -15.98
N ASP A 135 1.60 21.92 -15.52
CA ASP A 135 1.80 23.20 -16.19
C ASP A 135 3.10 23.26 -17.02
N LYS A 136 3.91 22.18 -16.97
CA LYS A 136 5.17 21.99 -17.70
C LYS A 136 6.27 22.97 -17.29
N ASP A 137 6.30 23.30 -16.01
CA ASP A 137 7.35 24.12 -15.42
C ASP A 137 8.54 23.30 -14.88
N ASN A 138 8.53 21.98 -15.07
CA ASN A 138 9.45 20.99 -14.58
C ASN A 138 9.35 20.67 -13.08
N HIS A 139 8.32 21.14 -12.38
CA HIS A 139 7.98 20.67 -11.05
C HIS A 139 6.86 19.64 -11.14
N LEU A 140 6.76 18.73 -10.15
CA LEU A 140 5.70 17.75 -10.10
C LEU A 140 4.67 18.18 -9.08
N GLU A 141 3.41 18.34 -9.51
CA GLU A 141 2.28 18.51 -8.61
C GLU A 141 1.86 17.18 -8.01
N ILE A 142 1.45 17.22 -6.75
CA ILE A 142 0.86 16.09 -6.05
C ILE A 142 -0.66 16.14 -6.22
N ILE A 143 -1.21 15.17 -6.95
CA ILE A 143 -2.65 15.10 -7.24
C ILE A 143 -3.30 14.08 -6.33
N LEU A 144 -4.36 14.49 -5.63
CA LEU A 144 -5.17 13.63 -4.78
C LEU A 144 -6.64 13.66 -5.17
N LEU A 145 -7.25 12.48 -5.21
CA LEU A 145 -8.70 12.33 -5.19
C LEU A 145 -9.10 11.75 -3.82
N ILE A 146 -9.77 12.54 -3.02
CA ILE A 146 -10.16 12.18 -1.65
C ILE A 146 -11.64 11.82 -1.61
N LYS A 147 -11.97 10.66 -1.04
CA LYS A 147 -13.34 10.29 -0.70
C LYS A 147 -13.75 11.06 0.54
N LYS A 148 -14.76 11.92 0.42
CA LYS A 148 -15.36 12.64 1.56
C LYS A 148 -16.18 11.67 2.42
N GLN A 149 -16.30 12.03 3.68
CA GLN A 149 -17.20 11.36 4.60
C GLN A 149 -18.65 11.80 4.28
N ASP A 150 -19.57 10.83 4.14
CA ASP A 150 -21.00 11.06 3.93
C ASP A 150 -21.69 11.49 5.21
#